data_1b4488f466d4e8a1bbb8e75bbf55798e
#
_entry.id   1b4488f466d4e8a1bbb8e75bbf55798e
#
_cell.length_a   1.000
_cell.length_b   1.000
_cell.length_c   1.000
_cell.angle_alpha   90.00
_cell.angle_beta   90.00
_cell.angle_gamma   90.00
#
_symmetry.space_group_name_H-M   'P 1'
#
loop_
_entity.id
_entity.type
_entity.pdbx_description
1 polymer ?
#
loop_
_entity_poly.entity_id
_entity_poly.type
_entity_poly.pdbx_seq_one_letter_code
_entity_poly.pdbx_strand_id
1 'polypeptide(L)'
;MVRWNGRIRTTEDPLCQRWADCMYRSIDYIGLGEVCSCVLKTNPGSMSTEREYEVIVIGAGVQGSFTAYQLAQRNKKTLLLEQFVLPHSRGSSHGQTRIIRKAYEQDFYIHMMEECYELWAQLERETGVKLYRQTGLLVMGPESSQSYLAIKNTLQRNKVPMVILNRDNFSQHIPHVNLAEGDGAVVDITAGVLYADRALKTVQGQFQKLGGVIRDKEKVTDIKPGPVVTVSTSAGVYRANSVVITAGPWANRLLAHIGLQLPLEVVKINVCYWREKVPGSYNVKQRFPCFLQTEGEESKQQIYGLPSNEYPGLMKICYHAGAETDPDQRDRQTDRSDIDILQRYITRCLPGLVPEPAVVESCMYTVSIIIIIFII
;
A
#
# COMPACT_ATOMS: atom_id res chain seq x y z
N MET A 1 -24.70 -10.89 -12.22
CA MET A 1 -24.52 -12.28 -12.70
C MET A 1 -24.39 -12.21 -14.22
N VAL A 2 -23.19 -12.18 -14.76
CA VAL A 2 -22.93 -12.16 -16.21
C VAL A 2 -22.44 -13.55 -16.58
N ARG A 3 -23.23 -14.26 -17.38
CA ARG A 3 -22.85 -15.59 -17.92
C ARG A 3 -21.90 -15.39 -19.10
N TRP A 4 -20.68 -15.86 -18.95
CA TRP A 4 -19.77 -16.15 -20.06
C TRP A 4 -19.65 -17.67 -20.24
N ASN A 5 -19.59 -18.14 -21.48
CA ASN A 5 -19.46 -19.56 -21.83
C ASN A 5 -18.06 -20.15 -21.57
N GLY A 6 -17.43 -19.80 -20.45
CA GLY A 6 -16.25 -20.44 -19.91
C GLY A 6 -16.52 -20.81 -18.46
N ARG A 7 -16.39 -22.08 -18.11
CA ARG A 7 -16.64 -22.57 -16.75
C ARG A 7 -15.71 -21.82 -15.77
N ILE A 8 -16.33 -21.02 -14.90
CA ILE A 8 -15.68 -20.54 -13.67
C ILE A 8 -15.45 -21.78 -12.80
N ARG A 9 -14.21 -22.14 -12.54
CA ARG A 9 -13.88 -23.17 -11.56
C ARG A 9 -13.86 -22.52 -10.18
N THR A 10 -14.63 -23.10 -9.28
CA THR A 10 -14.76 -22.74 -7.87
C THR A 10 -13.51 -23.13 -7.09
N THR A 11 -13.34 -22.50 -5.98
CA THR A 11 -12.40 -22.43 -4.87
C THR A 11 -11.63 -23.69 -4.40
N GLU A 12 -11.66 -24.80 -5.09
CA GLU A 12 -11.06 -26.07 -4.62
C GLU A 12 -9.66 -26.37 -5.22
N ASP A 13 -9.12 -25.51 -6.08
CA ASP A 13 -7.76 -25.67 -6.57
C ASP A 13 -6.77 -25.09 -5.53
N PRO A 14 -5.93 -25.92 -4.88
CA PRO A 14 -4.96 -25.47 -3.88
C PRO A 14 -3.99 -24.38 -4.38
N LEU A 15 -3.78 -24.33 -5.70
CA LEU A 15 -3.00 -23.28 -6.34
C LEU A 15 -3.75 -21.94 -6.37
N CYS A 16 -5.05 -21.93 -6.63
CA CYS A 16 -5.87 -20.72 -6.60
C CYS A 16 -5.97 -20.14 -5.20
N GLN A 17 -6.18 -20.98 -4.19
CA GLN A 17 -6.22 -20.55 -2.78
C GLN A 17 -4.89 -19.94 -2.33
N ARG A 18 -3.77 -20.60 -2.62
CA ARG A 18 -2.43 -20.05 -2.28
C ARG A 18 -2.08 -18.77 -3.05
N TRP A 19 -2.66 -18.58 -4.23
CA TRP A 19 -2.48 -17.33 -5.02
C TRP A 19 -3.30 -16.19 -4.47
N ALA A 20 -4.57 -16.44 -4.13
CA ALA A 20 -5.42 -15.48 -3.44
C ALA A 20 -4.78 -15.07 -2.11
N ASP A 21 -4.29 -16.03 -1.33
CA ASP A 21 -3.58 -15.82 -0.08
C ASP A 21 -2.31 -14.98 -0.26
N CYS A 22 -1.52 -15.24 -1.30
CA CYS A 22 -0.29 -14.48 -1.57
C CYS A 22 -0.58 -13.04 -2.02
N MET A 23 -1.64 -12.81 -2.79
CA MET A 23 -2.07 -11.47 -3.18
C MET A 23 -2.70 -10.71 -2.02
N TYR A 24 -3.56 -11.34 -1.23
CA TYR A 24 -4.14 -10.75 -0.03
C TYR A 24 -3.05 -10.28 0.95
N ARG A 25 -2.01 -11.07 1.13
CA ARG A 25 -0.90 -10.78 2.05
C ARG A 25 0.02 -9.65 1.60
N SER A 26 -0.04 -9.26 0.33
CA SER A 26 0.72 -8.12 -0.20
C SER A 26 -0.05 -6.79 -0.16
N ILE A 27 -1.36 -6.82 0.05
CA ILE A 27 -2.29 -5.70 -0.12
C ILE A 27 -2.29 -4.73 1.07
N ASP A 28 -2.13 -5.24 2.30
CA ASP A 28 -2.34 -4.45 3.52
C ASP A 28 -1.19 -3.51 3.89
N TYR A 29 -0.21 -3.41 3.03
CA TYR A 29 0.97 -2.58 3.28
C TYR A 29 0.75 -1.08 3.12
N ILE A 30 -0.28 -0.72 2.41
CA ILE A 30 -0.61 0.68 2.13
C ILE A 30 -1.98 0.89 2.75
N GLY A 31 -2.02 1.20 4.01
CA GLY A 31 -3.28 1.44 4.72
C GLY A 31 -4.29 2.13 3.82
N LEU A 32 -5.39 1.46 3.56
CA LEU A 32 -6.56 1.77 2.76
C LEU A 32 -6.49 1.45 1.27
N GLY A 33 -7.52 0.82 0.88
CA GLY A 33 -7.91 0.59 -0.49
C GLY A 33 -7.61 -0.84 -0.92
N GLU A 34 -8.64 -1.64 -0.96
CA GLU A 34 -8.62 -2.94 -1.61
C GLU A 34 -8.16 -2.76 -3.06
N VAL A 35 -7.00 -3.31 -3.37
CA VAL A 35 -6.51 -3.30 -4.74
C VAL A 35 -6.92 -4.59 -5.40
N CYS A 36 -7.66 -4.48 -6.47
CA CYS A 36 -8.13 -5.61 -7.23
C CYS A 36 -7.05 -6.11 -8.19
N SER A 37 -6.68 -7.37 -8.07
CA SER A 37 -5.86 -8.10 -9.03
C SER A 37 -6.72 -9.15 -9.73
N CYS A 38 -6.77 -9.14 -11.06
CA CYS A 38 -7.49 -10.14 -11.84
C CYS A 38 -6.51 -11.11 -12.50
N VAL A 39 -6.73 -12.41 -12.31
CA VAL A 39 -6.00 -13.48 -12.99
C VAL A 39 -6.88 -14.09 -14.07
N LEU A 40 -6.46 -14.01 -15.31
CA LEU A 40 -7.13 -14.66 -16.42
C LEU A 40 -6.44 -15.99 -16.73
N LYS A 41 -7.13 -17.10 -16.52
CA LYS A 41 -6.67 -18.44 -16.92
C LYS A 41 -7.41 -18.92 -18.16
N THR A 42 -6.68 -19.53 -19.07
CA THR A 42 -7.24 -20.18 -20.25
C THR A 42 -6.95 -21.67 -20.24
N ASN A 43 -7.92 -22.50 -20.68
CA ASN A 43 -7.74 -23.93 -20.81
C ASN A 43 -6.75 -24.27 -21.95
N PRO A 44 -5.86 -25.27 -21.78
CA PRO A 44 -4.97 -25.73 -22.83
C PRO A 44 -5.72 -26.61 -23.82
N GLY A 45 -6.21 -26.01 -24.88
CA GLY A 45 -6.76 -26.72 -26.04
C GLY A 45 -5.98 -26.36 -27.31
N SER A 46 -5.17 -27.31 -27.78
CA SER A 46 -4.44 -27.41 -29.06
C SER A 46 -4.34 -26.19 -29.98
N MET A 47 -3.17 -25.63 -30.07
CA MET A 47 -2.39 -25.27 -31.27
C MET A 47 -1.08 -24.63 -30.80
N SER A 48 0.04 -25.12 -31.32
CA SER A 48 1.40 -24.67 -30.99
C SER A 48 1.67 -23.24 -31.49
N THR A 49 1.17 -22.26 -30.77
CA THR A 49 1.72 -20.91 -30.82
C THR A 49 2.76 -20.84 -29.73
N GLU A 50 4.01 -20.59 -30.11
CA GLU A 50 5.13 -20.50 -29.19
C GLU A 50 4.81 -19.49 -28.07
N ARG A 51 4.70 -19.99 -26.85
CA ARG A 51 4.37 -19.18 -25.67
C ARG A 51 5.68 -18.61 -25.13
N GLU A 52 5.81 -17.32 -25.16
CA GLU A 52 7.04 -16.66 -24.72
C GLU A 52 7.20 -16.69 -23.20
N TYR A 53 6.06 -16.56 -22.45
CA TYR A 53 6.00 -16.56 -20.98
C TYR A 53 4.90 -17.48 -20.47
N GLU A 54 5.04 -17.93 -19.21
CA GLU A 54 3.94 -18.58 -18.49
C GLU A 54 2.97 -17.55 -17.94
N VAL A 55 3.50 -16.44 -17.38
CA VAL A 55 2.70 -15.37 -16.79
C VAL A 55 3.26 -14.00 -17.20
N ILE A 56 2.37 -13.09 -17.55
CA ILE A 56 2.66 -11.66 -17.65
C ILE A 56 2.00 -10.95 -16.48
N VAL A 57 2.77 -10.16 -15.72
CA VAL A 57 2.27 -9.28 -14.65
C VAL A 57 2.33 -7.85 -15.15
N ILE A 58 1.23 -7.11 -15.07
CA ILE A 58 1.11 -5.74 -15.58
C ILE A 58 1.04 -4.76 -14.40
N GLY A 59 2.06 -3.91 -14.27
CA GLY A 59 2.25 -2.95 -13.21
C GLY A 59 3.31 -3.40 -12.20
N ALA A 60 4.45 -2.69 -12.13
CA ALA A 60 5.58 -2.99 -11.26
C ALA A 60 5.50 -2.24 -9.90
N GLY A 61 4.30 -1.93 -9.42
CA GLY A 61 4.05 -1.51 -8.05
C GLY A 61 4.32 -2.65 -7.05
N VAL A 62 4.03 -2.41 -5.75
CA VAL A 62 4.28 -3.40 -4.69
C VAL A 62 3.62 -4.74 -4.99
N GLN A 63 2.37 -4.74 -5.42
CA GLN A 63 1.63 -5.97 -5.71
C GLN A 63 2.20 -6.75 -6.89
N GLY A 64 2.44 -6.08 -8.02
CA GLY A 64 2.98 -6.75 -9.20
C GLY A 64 4.40 -7.24 -8.98
N SER A 65 5.24 -6.47 -8.29
CA SER A 65 6.61 -6.88 -7.98
C SER A 65 6.65 -8.11 -7.08
N PHE A 66 5.82 -8.18 -6.03
CA PHE A 66 5.73 -9.37 -5.18
C PHE A 66 5.08 -10.56 -5.89
N THR A 67 4.05 -10.33 -6.70
CA THR A 67 3.46 -11.38 -7.53
C THR A 67 4.49 -11.99 -8.48
N ALA A 68 5.23 -11.17 -9.19
CA ALA A 68 6.28 -11.62 -10.11
C ALA A 68 7.40 -12.38 -9.37
N TYR A 69 7.83 -11.88 -8.21
CA TYR A 69 8.83 -12.54 -7.37
C TYR A 69 8.35 -13.91 -6.89
N GLN A 70 7.13 -14.02 -6.39
CA GLN A 70 6.54 -15.27 -5.94
C GLN A 70 6.36 -16.28 -7.08
N LEU A 71 6.06 -15.80 -8.29
CA LEU A 71 6.01 -16.64 -9.49
C LEU A 71 7.39 -17.19 -9.85
N ALA A 72 8.40 -16.33 -9.85
CA ALA A 72 9.78 -16.74 -10.14
C ALA A 72 10.30 -17.75 -9.11
N GLN A 73 9.99 -17.60 -7.82
CA GLN A 73 10.32 -18.59 -6.78
C GLN A 73 9.68 -19.97 -7.05
N ARG A 74 8.57 -19.99 -7.79
CA ARG A 74 7.91 -21.23 -8.25
C ARG A 74 8.35 -21.68 -9.64
N ASN A 75 9.49 -21.16 -10.11
CA ASN A 75 10.07 -21.44 -11.44
C ASN A 75 9.13 -21.11 -12.61
N LYS A 76 8.24 -20.13 -12.44
CA LYS A 76 7.37 -19.66 -13.52
C LYS A 76 8.08 -18.63 -14.37
N LYS A 77 8.17 -18.88 -15.68
CA LYS A 77 8.75 -17.91 -16.64
C LYS A 77 7.84 -16.68 -16.69
N THR A 78 8.25 -15.61 -16.03
CA THR A 78 7.40 -14.44 -15.75
C THR A 78 7.99 -13.17 -16.38
N LEU A 79 7.11 -12.39 -17.02
CA LEU A 79 7.38 -11.04 -17.50
C LEU A 79 6.64 -10.03 -16.60
N LEU A 80 7.33 -9.02 -16.10
CA LEU A 80 6.76 -7.88 -15.38
C LEU A 80 6.85 -6.64 -16.28
N LEU A 81 5.69 -6.07 -16.63
CA LEU A 81 5.56 -4.87 -17.46
C LEU A 81 5.28 -3.63 -16.62
N GLU A 82 5.92 -2.52 -16.94
CA GLU A 82 5.67 -1.22 -16.30
C GLU A 82 5.65 -0.11 -17.37
N GLN A 83 4.65 0.77 -17.27
CA GLN A 83 4.51 1.87 -18.23
C GLN A 83 5.53 3.01 -18.06
N PHE A 84 6.06 3.18 -16.85
CA PHE A 84 7.02 4.23 -16.53
C PHE A 84 8.43 3.66 -16.38
N VAL A 85 9.44 4.53 -16.50
CA VAL A 85 10.83 4.17 -16.22
C VAL A 85 11.01 3.93 -14.74
N LEU A 86 11.56 2.79 -14.33
CA LEU A 86 11.85 2.45 -12.95
C LEU A 86 13.20 3.04 -12.46
N PRO A 87 13.28 3.56 -11.23
CA PRO A 87 12.17 3.83 -10.32
C PRO A 87 11.39 5.09 -10.72
N HIS A 88 10.10 5.11 -10.44
CA HIS A 88 9.25 6.26 -10.73
C HIS A 88 8.44 6.70 -9.51
N SER A 89 7.90 7.92 -9.56
CA SER A 89 7.03 8.49 -8.52
C SER A 89 5.55 8.55 -8.94
N ARG A 90 5.12 7.81 -9.96
CA ARG A 90 3.80 7.97 -10.58
C ARG A 90 2.68 7.19 -9.91
N GLY A 91 2.95 5.98 -9.45
CA GLY A 91 1.96 5.10 -8.82
C GLY A 91 1.84 5.29 -7.30
N SER A 92 0.99 4.48 -6.66
CA SER A 92 0.76 4.52 -5.20
C SER A 92 1.92 3.95 -4.38
N SER A 93 2.79 3.15 -5.00
CA SER A 93 3.92 2.47 -4.33
C SER A 93 5.19 3.31 -4.22
N HIS A 94 5.20 4.55 -4.75
CA HIS A 94 6.34 5.44 -4.66
C HIS A 94 6.52 6.05 -3.27
N GLY A 95 7.67 6.73 -3.06
CA GLY A 95 8.03 7.33 -1.78
C GLY A 95 8.85 6.40 -0.91
N GLN A 96 9.56 6.98 0.07
CA GLN A 96 10.57 6.24 0.82
C GLN A 96 9.99 5.46 2.00
N THR A 97 8.84 5.88 2.54
CA THR A 97 8.33 5.30 3.78
C THR A 97 6.85 4.95 3.72
N ARG A 98 6.48 3.90 4.48
CA ARG A 98 5.11 3.50 4.83
C ARG A 98 5.06 3.12 6.31
N ILE A 99 3.88 3.21 6.92
CA ILE A 99 3.63 2.66 8.25
C ILE A 99 3.37 1.17 8.12
N ILE A 100 4.11 0.35 8.87
CA ILE A 100 3.81 -1.07 9.08
C ILE A 100 3.25 -1.21 10.50
N ARG A 101 2.12 -1.94 10.66
CA ARG A 101 1.39 -1.97 11.94
C ARG A 101 0.53 -3.22 12.09
N LYS A 102 0.12 -3.50 13.33
CA LYS A 102 -0.98 -4.42 13.67
C LYS A 102 -2.21 -3.69 14.19
N ALA A 103 -2.15 -2.38 14.38
CA ALA A 103 -3.24 -1.52 14.86
C ALA A 103 -4.30 -1.31 13.77
N TYR A 104 -5.20 -2.29 13.60
CA TYR A 104 -6.35 -2.27 12.69
C TYR A 104 -7.65 -2.50 13.46
N GLU A 105 -8.76 -2.09 12.88
CA GLU A 105 -10.09 -2.27 13.46
C GLU A 105 -10.58 -3.72 13.37
N GLN A 106 -10.12 -4.46 12.37
CA GLN A 106 -10.54 -5.83 12.06
C GLN A 106 -9.44 -6.82 12.38
N ASP A 107 -9.82 -7.95 13.02
CA ASP A 107 -8.89 -9.00 13.46
C ASP A 107 -8.14 -9.67 12.30
N PHE A 108 -8.80 -9.84 11.15
CA PHE A 108 -8.19 -10.55 10.02
C PHE A 108 -6.93 -9.83 9.50
N TYR A 109 -6.87 -8.49 9.57
CA TYR A 109 -5.67 -7.76 9.22
C TYR A 109 -4.49 -8.08 10.16
N ILE A 110 -4.77 -8.23 11.47
CA ILE A 110 -3.70 -8.60 12.42
C ILE A 110 -3.13 -9.96 12.09
N HIS A 111 -3.99 -10.95 11.77
CA HIS A 111 -3.53 -12.30 11.40
C HIS A 111 -2.69 -12.28 10.12
N MET A 112 -3.10 -11.49 9.11
CA MET A 112 -2.32 -11.31 7.90
C MET A 112 -0.96 -10.64 8.18
N MET A 113 -0.94 -9.64 9.08
CA MET A 113 0.29 -8.92 9.41
C MET A 113 1.31 -9.79 10.13
N GLU A 114 0.93 -10.84 10.86
CA GLU A 114 1.89 -11.76 11.47
C GLU A 114 2.80 -12.38 10.42
N GLU A 115 2.23 -12.95 9.37
CA GLU A 115 3.01 -13.50 8.27
C GLU A 115 3.73 -12.41 7.47
N CYS A 116 3.13 -11.25 7.27
CA CYS A 116 3.79 -10.12 6.60
C CYS A 116 5.09 -9.72 7.30
N TYR A 117 5.12 -9.62 8.62
CA TYR A 117 6.34 -9.32 9.37
C TYR A 117 7.43 -10.39 9.16
N GLU A 118 7.05 -11.67 9.13
CA GLU A 118 7.97 -12.77 8.87
C GLU A 118 8.56 -12.71 7.45
N LEU A 119 7.71 -12.45 6.44
CA LEU A 119 8.15 -12.32 5.06
C LEU A 119 9.12 -11.13 4.87
N TRP A 120 8.86 -10.00 5.53
CA TRP A 120 9.81 -8.87 5.51
C TRP A 120 11.12 -9.22 6.20
N ALA A 121 11.07 -9.85 7.36
CA ALA A 121 12.27 -10.29 8.06
C ALA A 121 13.07 -11.33 7.25
N GLN A 122 12.39 -12.22 6.54
CA GLN A 122 13.03 -13.17 5.63
C GLN A 122 13.75 -12.43 4.49
N LEU A 123 13.08 -11.49 3.84
CA LEU A 123 13.67 -10.71 2.74
C LEU A 123 14.88 -9.88 3.23
N GLU A 124 14.83 -9.31 4.44
CA GLU A 124 15.98 -8.65 5.07
C GLU A 124 17.15 -9.60 5.25
N ARG A 125 16.91 -10.83 5.76
CA ARG A 125 17.96 -11.84 5.96
C ARG A 125 18.59 -12.29 4.64
N GLU A 126 17.76 -12.55 3.63
CA GLU A 126 18.21 -13.05 2.32
C GLU A 126 19.02 -12.00 1.54
N THR A 127 18.75 -10.72 1.75
CA THR A 127 19.32 -9.64 0.94
C THR A 127 20.34 -8.79 1.68
N GLY A 128 20.35 -8.82 3.00
CA GLY A 128 21.14 -7.92 3.83
C GLY A 128 20.64 -6.47 3.82
N VAL A 129 19.50 -6.19 3.19
CA VAL A 129 18.93 -4.85 3.08
C VAL A 129 17.97 -4.59 4.23
N LYS A 130 18.18 -3.52 4.99
CA LYS A 130 17.26 -3.11 6.06
C LYS A 130 16.02 -2.48 5.46
N LEU A 131 14.86 -3.14 5.65
CA LEU A 131 13.57 -2.76 5.07
C LEU A 131 12.61 -2.17 6.11
N TYR A 132 12.71 -2.60 7.37
CA TYR A 132 11.82 -2.21 8.44
C TYR A 132 12.59 -1.64 9.64
N ARG A 133 12.02 -0.61 10.26
CA ARG A 133 12.50 -0.04 11.51
C ARG A 133 11.36 0.10 12.51
N GLN A 134 11.44 -0.64 13.60
CA GLN A 134 10.47 -0.58 14.69
C GLN A 134 10.63 0.75 15.44
N THR A 135 9.61 1.60 15.33
CA THR A 135 9.50 2.89 16.05
C THR A 135 8.24 2.96 16.91
N GLY A 136 7.33 1.99 16.73
CA GLY A 136 5.98 2.03 17.27
C GLY A 136 5.02 2.84 16.41
N LEU A 137 3.72 2.65 16.69
CA LEU A 137 2.64 3.48 16.18
C LEU A 137 1.79 3.97 17.35
N LEU A 138 1.76 5.27 17.55
CA LEU A 138 0.86 5.95 18.48
C LEU A 138 -0.51 6.12 17.80
N VAL A 139 -1.54 5.48 18.32
CA VAL A 139 -2.93 5.70 17.92
C VAL A 139 -3.59 6.60 18.95
N MET A 140 -4.15 7.70 18.51
CA MET A 140 -4.87 8.69 19.32
C MET A 140 -6.28 8.89 18.78
N GLY A 141 -7.20 9.29 19.63
CA GLY A 141 -8.56 9.66 19.26
C GLY A 141 -9.51 9.72 20.44
N PRO A 142 -10.71 10.29 20.25
CA PRO A 142 -11.68 10.37 21.31
C PRO A 142 -11.94 8.99 21.93
N GLU A 143 -11.90 8.89 23.26
CA GLU A 143 -12.13 7.61 23.96
C GLU A 143 -13.51 7.02 23.66
N SER A 144 -14.44 7.84 23.22
CA SER A 144 -15.78 7.43 22.77
C SER A 144 -15.85 7.06 21.29
N SER A 145 -14.79 7.31 20.51
CA SER A 145 -14.74 7.01 19.08
C SER A 145 -14.79 5.51 18.82
N GLN A 146 -15.70 5.10 17.92
CA GLN A 146 -15.85 3.70 17.54
C GLN A 146 -14.56 3.14 16.91
N SER A 147 -13.89 3.93 16.07
CA SER A 147 -12.63 3.57 15.42
C SER A 147 -11.50 3.37 16.43
N TYR A 148 -11.30 4.33 17.37
CA TYR A 148 -10.29 4.20 18.42
C TYR A 148 -10.54 2.96 19.30
N LEU A 149 -11.78 2.76 19.75
CA LEU A 149 -12.15 1.61 20.57
C LEU A 149 -11.96 0.28 19.81
N ALA A 150 -12.34 0.24 18.54
CA ALA A 150 -12.17 -0.96 17.71
C ALA A 150 -10.70 -1.33 17.62
N ILE A 151 -9.81 -0.39 17.28
CA ILE A 151 -8.35 -0.63 17.19
C ILE A 151 -7.80 -1.10 18.54
N LYS A 152 -8.11 -0.39 19.63
CA LYS A 152 -7.65 -0.75 20.97
C LYS A 152 -8.08 -2.17 21.37
N ASN A 153 -9.37 -2.49 21.19
CA ASN A 153 -9.93 -3.79 21.52
C ASN A 153 -9.35 -4.91 20.66
N THR A 154 -9.11 -4.65 19.38
CA THR A 154 -8.52 -5.61 18.45
C THR A 154 -7.08 -5.94 18.82
N LEU A 155 -6.27 -4.93 19.17
CA LEU A 155 -4.92 -5.14 19.70
C LEU A 155 -4.92 -5.98 20.99
N GLN A 156 -5.82 -5.67 21.95
CA GLN A 156 -5.94 -6.41 23.21
C GLN A 156 -6.37 -7.86 22.99
N ARG A 157 -7.41 -8.07 22.18
CA ARG A 157 -7.99 -9.39 21.92
C ARG A 157 -7.01 -10.33 21.23
N ASN A 158 -6.18 -9.77 20.32
CA ASN A 158 -5.13 -10.52 19.61
C ASN A 158 -3.78 -10.54 20.34
N LYS A 159 -3.74 -10.04 21.59
CA LYS A 159 -2.53 -10.04 22.44
C LYS A 159 -1.32 -9.37 21.76
N VAL A 160 -1.56 -8.36 20.93
CA VAL A 160 -0.49 -7.58 20.31
C VAL A 160 0.22 -6.79 21.41
N PRO A 161 1.57 -6.80 21.47
CA PRO A 161 2.31 -5.97 22.40
C PRO A 161 1.97 -4.49 22.25
N MET A 162 1.36 -3.91 23.29
CA MET A 162 0.88 -2.54 23.27
C MET A 162 1.04 -1.84 24.61
N VAL A 163 1.03 -0.50 24.61
CA VAL A 163 0.99 0.33 25.81
C VAL A 163 -0.19 1.26 25.72
N ILE A 164 -1.01 1.28 26.77
CA ILE A 164 -2.07 2.29 26.92
C ILE A 164 -1.45 3.45 27.72
N LEU A 165 -1.52 4.65 27.17
CA LEU A 165 -1.03 5.85 27.80
C LEU A 165 -2.22 6.63 28.36
N ASN A 166 -2.12 7.04 29.59
CA ASN A 166 -3.05 7.98 30.19
C ASN A 166 -2.51 9.41 30.11
N ARG A 167 -3.36 10.40 30.37
CA ARG A 167 -3.00 11.81 30.27
C ARG A 167 -1.82 12.18 31.16
N ASP A 168 -1.69 11.56 32.35
CA ASP A 168 -0.66 11.91 33.34
C ASP A 168 0.74 11.46 32.90
N ASN A 169 0.82 10.36 32.16
CA ASN A 169 2.10 9.81 31.71
C ASN A 169 2.40 10.04 30.22
N PHE A 170 1.44 10.56 29.45
CA PHE A 170 1.55 10.70 28.01
C PHE A 170 2.78 11.53 27.60
N SER A 171 2.92 12.73 28.14
CA SER A 171 4.02 13.65 27.78
C SER A 171 5.43 13.12 28.13
N GLN A 172 5.51 12.22 29.12
CA GLN A 172 6.76 11.56 29.50
C GLN A 172 7.19 10.50 28.46
N HIS A 173 6.19 9.82 27.87
CA HIS A 173 6.44 8.76 26.87
C HIS A 173 6.52 9.31 25.44
N ILE A 174 5.72 10.32 25.14
CA ILE A 174 5.61 10.92 23.80
C ILE A 174 5.83 12.44 23.91
N PRO A 175 7.08 12.87 24.08
CA PRO A 175 7.40 14.30 24.12
C PRO A 175 7.06 14.97 22.78
N HIS A 176 6.78 16.25 22.82
CA HIS A 176 6.46 17.08 21.64
C HIS A 176 5.12 16.79 20.96
N VAL A 177 4.25 15.97 21.57
CA VAL A 177 2.88 15.74 21.13
C VAL A 177 1.93 16.13 22.25
N ASN A 178 0.89 16.88 21.93
CA ASN A 178 -0.19 17.22 22.85
C ASN A 178 -1.36 16.27 22.63
N LEU A 179 -1.76 15.55 23.65
CA LEU A 179 -2.98 14.74 23.63
C LEU A 179 -4.19 15.67 23.85
N ALA A 180 -5.14 15.64 22.92
CA ALA A 180 -6.36 16.46 23.04
C ALA A 180 -7.21 16.04 24.26
N GLU A 181 -8.08 16.94 24.71
CA GLU A 181 -9.01 16.63 25.80
C GLU A 181 -10.03 15.59 25.35
N GLY A 182 -10.26 14.56 26.16
CA GLY A 182 -11.14 13.44 25.82
C GLY A 182 -10.52 12.41 24.88
N ASP A 183 -9.29 12.61 24.39
CA ASP A 183 -8.59 11.61 23.59
C ASP A 183 -7.90 10.58 24.49
N GLY A 184 -7.99 9.32 24.07
CA GLY A 184 -7.17 8.23 24.53
C GLY A 184 -5.93 8.04 23.65
N ALA A 185 -4.97 7.29 24.16
CA ALA A 185 -3.75 6.96 23.44
C ALA A 185 -3.33 5.51 23.67
N VAL A 186 -2.99 4.81 22.58
CA VAL A 186 -2.44 3.45 22.63
C VAL A 186 -1.27 3.33 21.64
N VAL A 187 -0.22 2.63 22.05
CA VAL A 187 0.97 2.41 21.21
C VAL A 187 1.03 0.95 20.80
N ASP A 188 0.96 0.66 19.51
CA ASP A 188 1.36 -0.62 18.93
C ASP A 188 2.89 -0.66 18.89
N ILE A 189 3.52 -1.41 19.80
CA ILE A 189 4.99 -1.47 19.93
C ILE A 189 5.61 -2.18 18.73
N THR A 190 4.88 -3.07 18.06
CA THR A 190 5.38 -3.84 16.91
C THR A 190 5.43 -3.03 15.63
N ALA A 191 4.76 -1.90 15.59
CA ALA A 191 4.67 -1.04 14.42
C ALA A 191 5.95 -0.23 14.16
N GLY A 192 6.00 0.43 13.02
CA GLY A 192 7.12 1.30 12.68
C GLY A 192 7.14 1.74 11.24
N VAL A 193 8.32 2.07 10.76
CA VAL A 193 8.58 2.56 9.40
C VAL A 193 9.07 1.41 8.52
N LEU A 194 8.37 1.16 7.42
CA LEU A 194 8.85 0.36 6.30
C LEU A 194 9.49 1.29 5.27
N TYR A 195 10.68 0.95 4.82
CA TYR A 195 11.39 1.67 3.75
C TYR A 195 10.89 1.18 2.38
N ALA A 196 9.80 1.78 1.90
CA ALA A 196 9.01 1.29 0.78
C ALA A 196 9.79 1.27 -0.56
N ASP A 197 10.59 2.30 -0.84
CA ASP A 197 11.45 2.38 -2.01
C ASP A 197 12.50 1.26 -2.03
N ARG A 198 13.15 1.02 -0.87
CA ARG A 198 14.11 -0.07 -0.71
C ARG A 198 13.45 -1.43 -0.85
N ALA A 199 12.27 -1.59 -0.25
CA ALA A 199 11.49 -2.81 -0.32
C ALA A 199 11.13 -3.16 -1.77
N LEU A 200 10.62 -2.18 -2.52
CA LEU A 200 10.25 -2.38 -3.91
C LEU A 200 11.48 -2.71 -4.78
N LYS A 201 12.56 -1.94 -4.64
CA LYS A 201 13.81 -2.20 -5.35
C LYS A 201 14.39 -3.58 -5.00
N THR A 202 14.32 -3.98 -3.73
CA THR A 202 14.83 -5.27 -3.26
C THR A 202 14.07 -6.42 -3.87
N VAL A 203 12.74 -6.41 -3.83
CA VAL A 203 11.92 -7.48 -4.40
C VAL A 203 12.06 -7.57 -5.92
N GLN A 204 12.14 -6.45 -6.62
CA GLN A 204 12.41 -6.42 -8.07
C GLN A 204 13.79 -7.01 -8.40
N GLY A 205 14.80 -6.67 -7.61
CA GLY A 205 16.14 -7.25 -7.76
C GLY A 205 16.18 -8.76 -7.49
N GLN A 206 15.44 -9.27 -6.49
CA GLN A 206 15.33 -10.71 -6.25
C GLN A 206 14.56 -11.41 -7.39
N PHE A 207 13.51 -10.81 -7.91
CA PHE A 207 12.80 -11.32 -9.08
C PHE A 207 13.73 -11.50 -10.29
N GLN A 208 14.56 -10.49 -10.58
CA GLN A 208 15.52 -10.56 -11.68
C GLN A 208 16.62 -11.61 -11.45
N LYS A 209 17.11 -11.76 -10.19
CA LYS A 209 18.09 -12.80 -9.83
C LYS A 209 17.55 -14.22 -10.05
N LEU A 210 16.25 -14.42 -9.91
CA LEU A 210 15.56 -15.68 -10.20
C LEU A 210 15.25 -15.88 -11.70
N GLY A 211 15.79 -15.05 -12.58
CA GLY A 211 15.57 -15.13 -14.02
C GLY A 211 14.30 -14.44 -14.53
N GLY A 212 13.61 -13.69 -13.67
CA GLY A 212 12.46 -12.89 -14.06
C GLY A 212 12.87 -11.71 -14.96
N VAL A 213 11.99 -11.34 -15.88
CA VAL A 213 12.21 -10.25 -16.84
C VAL A 213 11.35 -9.05 -16.47
N ILE A 214 11.97 -7.87 -16.29
CA ILE A 214 11.26 -6.59 -16.14
C ILE A 214 11.43 -5.81 -17.45
N ARG A 215 10.31 -5.30 -17.98
CA ARG A 215 10.26 -4.33 -19.06
C ARG A 215 9.54 -3.08 -18.56
N ASP A 216 10.30 -2.05 -18.33
CA ASP A 216 9.80 -0.73 -17.99
C ASP A 216 9.70 0.19 -19.21
N LYS A 217 9.03 1.34 -19.09
CA LYS A 217 8.72 2.24 -20.20
C LYS A 217 7.88 1.56 -21.29
N GLU A 218 7.19 0.49 -20.96
CA GLU A 218 6.32 -0.26 -21.86
C GLU A 218 4.86 -0.19 -21.40
N LYS A 219 4.11 0.73 -21.98
CA LYS A 219 2.68 0.88 -21.71
C LYS A 219 1.88 -0.22 -22.42
N VAL A 220 1.10 -0.99 -21.67
CA VAL A 220 0.13 -1.94 -22.24
C VAL A 220 -1.00 -1.14 -22.91
N THR A 221 -1.28 -1.49 -24.17
CA THR A 221 -2.27 -0.81 -25.02
C THR A 221 -3.44 -1.69 -25.37
N ASP A 222 -3.31 -3.03 -25.26
CA ASP A 222 -4.41 -3.97 -25.51
C ASP A 222 -4.13 -5.30 -24.82
N ILE A 223 -5.20 -5.99 -24.41
CA ILE A 223 -5.17 -7.34 -23.83
C ILE A 223 -6.24 -8.17 -24.54
N LYS A 224 -5.80 -9.23 -25.22
CA LYS A 224 -6.69 -10.18 -25.92
C LYS A 224 -6.70 -11.50 -25.17
N PRO A 225 -7.79 -11.83 -24.48
CA PRO A 225 -7.99 -13.15 -23.87
C PRO A 225 -8.06 -14.25 -24.94
N GLY A 226 -7.66 -15.45 -24.58
CA GLY A 226 -7.71 -16.62 -25.46
C GLY A 226 -6.98 -17.80 -24.83
N PRO A 227 -6.84 -18.94 -25.53
CA PRO A 227 -6.02 -20.07 -25.07
C PRO A 227 -4.57 -19.68 -24.76
N VAL A 228 -4.10 -18.64 -25.44
CA VAL A 228 -2.88 -17.88 -25.15
C VAL A 228 -3.29 -16.42 -25.07
N VAL A 229 -3.04 -15.80 -23.93
CA VAL A 229 -3.30 -14.36 -23.76
C VAL A 229 -2.25 -13.58 -24.56
N THR A 230 -2.72 -12.60 -25.32
CA THR A 230 -1.86 -11.68 -26.06
C THR A 230 -1.93 -10.30 -25.42
N VAL A 231 -0.77 -9.74 -25.06
CA VAL A 231 -0.62 -8.41 -24.48
C VAL A 231 0.17 -7.55 -25.46
N SER A 232 -0.48 -6.51 -25.98
CA SER A 232 0.16 -5.50 -26.82
C SER A 232 0.67 -4.35 -25.97
N THR A 233 1.87 -3.88 -26.25
CA THR A 233 2.47 -2.73 -25.56
C THR A 233 2.92 -1.66 -26.58
N SER A 234 3.39 -0.53 -26.08
CA SER A 234 4.01 0.51 -26.92
C SER A 234 5.30 0.05 -27.64
N ALA A 235 5.92 -1.07 -27.22
CA ALA A 235 7.19 -1.55 -27.75
C ALA A 235 7.10 -2.90 -28.48
N GLY A 236 6.00 -3.66 -28.27
CA GLY A 236 5.86 -4.98 -28.91
C GLY A 236 4.64 -5.75 -28.44
N VAL A 237 4.61 -7.03 -28.77
CA VAL A 237 3.52 -7.95 -28.44
C VAL A 237 4.07 -9.15 -27.70
N TYR A 238 3.49 -9.48 -26.56
CA TYR A 238 3.87 -10.61 -25.71
C TYR A 238 2.75 -11.64 -25.59
N ARG A 239 3.11 -12.90 -25.39
CA ARG A 239 2.16 -14.00 -25.25
C ARG A 239 2.44 -14.81 -23.99
N ALA A 240 1.37 -15.16 -23.26
CA ALA A 240 1.48 -15.95 -22.03
C ALA A 240 0.27 -16.86 -21.82
N ASN A 241 0.42 -17.82 -20.90
CA ASN A 241 -0.71 -18.65 -20.45
C ASN A 241 -1.69 -17.86 -19.58
N SER A 242 -1.19 -16.88 -18.83
CA SER A 242 -1.97 -16.08 -17.88
C SER A 242 -1.47 -14.66 -17.80
N VAL A 243 -2.38 -13.76 -17.45
CA VAL A 243 -2.07 -12.35 -17.15
C VAL A 243 -2.58 -12.01 -15.77
N VAL A 244 -1.76 -11.25 -15.01
CA VAL A 244 -2.13 -10.65 -13.74
C VAL A 244 -2.10 -9.14 -13.89
N ILE A 245 -3.23 -8.46 -13.61
CA ILE A 245 -3.35 -7.01 -13.70
C ILE A 245 -3.19 -6.44 -12.30
N THR A 246 -2.09 -5.70 -12.07
CA THR A 246 -1.73 -5.02 -10.82
C THR A 246 -1.44 -3.55 -11.07
N ALA A 247 -2.23 -2.93 -11.96
CA ALA A 247 -1.96 -1.61 -12.52
C ALA A 247 -2.39 -0.45 -11.60
N GLY A 248 -2.75 -0.73 -10.33
CA GLY A 248 -3.12 0.30 -9.35
C GLY A 248 -4.18 1.26 -9.90
N PRO A 249 -3.94 2.59 -9.88
CA PRO A 249 -4.90 3.58 -10.35
C PRO A 249 -5.33 3.44 -11.82
N TRP A 250 -4.59 2.72 -12.65
CA TRP A 250 -4.92 2.47 -14.07
C TRP A 250 -5.65 1.13 -14.29
N ALA A 251 -6.02 0.40 -13.22
CA ALA A 251 -6.59 -0.96 -13.34
C ALA A 251 -7.84 -1.01 -14.23
N ASN A 252 -8.82 -0.12 -14.00
CA ASN A 252 -10.05 -0.11 -14.79
C ASN A 252 -9.81 0.19 -16.29
N ARG A 253 -8.76 0.94 -16.63
CA ARG A 253 -8.41 1.19 -18.04
C ARG A 253 -7.95 -0.10 -18.74
N LEU A 254 -7.20 -0.93 -18.04
CA LEU A 254 -6.75 -2.22 -18.57
C LEU A 254 -7.87 -3.26 -18.57
N LEU A 255 -8.70 -3.27 -17.54
CA LEU A 255 -9.87 -4.16 -17.45
C LEU A 255 -10.89 -3.88 -18.54
N ALA A 256 -11.01 -2.64 -19.01
CA ALA A 256 -11.88 -2.27 -20.10
C ALA A 256 -11.57 -3.02 -21.41
N HIS A 257 -10.29 -3.37 -21.68
CA HIS A 257 -9.91 -4.18 -22.86
C HIS A 257 -10.51 -5.58 -22.87
N ILE A 258 -10.88 -6.08 -21.70
CA ILE A 258 -11.49 -7.41 -21.54
C ILE A 258 -12.98 -7.33 -21.15
N GLY A 259 -13.58 -6.16 -21.30
CA GLY A 259 -15.01 -5.93 -21.03
C GLY A 259 -15.37 -5.94 -19.54
N LEU A 260 -14.41 -5.73 -18.64
CA LEU A 260 -14.62 -5.66 -17.19
C LEU A 260 -14.44 -4.22 -16.69
N GLN A 261 -15.20 -3.88 -15.67
CA GLN A 261 -15.06 -2.67 -14.89
C GLN A 261 -15.38 -2.98 -13.43
N LEU A 262 -14.51 -2.52 -12.55
CA LEU A 262 -14.65 -2.69 -11.11
C LEU A 262 -15.07 -1.37 -10.47
N PRO A 263 -15.77 -1.38 -9.34
CA PRO A 263 -16.17 -0.18 -8.61
C PRO A 263 -14.95 0.41 -7.86
N LEU A 264 -13.98 0.88 -8.63
CA LEU A 264 -12.74 1.49 -8.13
C LEU A 264 -12.81 3.00 -8.35
N GLU A 265 -12.48 3.73 -7.31
CA GLU A 265 -12.32 5.18 -7.32
C GLU A 265 -10.84 5.51 -7.10
N VAL A 266 -10.31 6.44 -7.88
CA VAL A 266 -8.94 6.94 -7.70
C VAL A 266 -9.00 8.31 -7.04
N VAL A 267 -8.40 8.43 -5.86
CA VAL A 267 -8.35 9.69 -5.12
C VAL A 267 -6.92 10.20 -5.01
N LYS A 268 -6.76 11.52 -5.15
CA LYS A 268 -5.47 12.20 -4.98
C LYS A 268 -5.25 12.52 -3.51
N ILE A 269 -4.05 12.26 -3.02
CA ILE A 269 -3.63 12.55 -1.65
C ILE A 269 -2.47 13.53 -1.67
N ASN A 270 -2.57 14.60 -0.90
CA ASN A 270 -1.45 15.48 -0.64
C ASN A 270 -0.55 14.88 0.44
N VAL A 271 0.71 14.62 0.08
CA VAL A 271 1.73 14.12 1.00
C VAL A 271 2.54 15.32 1.47
N CYS A 272 2.28 15.75 2.71
CA CYS A 272 2.83 16.98 3.24
C CYS A 272 3.99 16.70 4.18
N TYR A 273 5.05 17.50 4.08
CA TYR A 273 6.24 17.43 4.93
C TYR A 273 6.40 18.75 5.71
N TRP A 274 6.48 18.64 7.03
CA TRP A 274 6.38 19.75 7.99
C TRP A 274 7.70 19.93 8.71
N ARG A 275 8.20 21.17 8.73
CA ARG A 275 9.51 21.49 9.30
C ARG A 275 9.52 21.42 10.82
N GLU A 276 10.49 20.71 11.37
CA GLU A 276 10.79 20.72 12.81
C GLU A 276 11.33 22.10 13.22
N LYS A 277 10.77 22.70 14.29
CA LYS A 277 11.30 23.94 14.87
C LYS A 277 12.66 23.69 15.52
N VAL A 278 12.83 22.55 16.15
CA VAL A 278 14.09 22.07 16.70
C VAL A 278 14.50 20.81 15.93
N PRO A 279 15.58 20.82 15.16
CA PRO A 279 16.01 19.68 14.36
C PRO A 279 16.20 18.41 15.20
N GLY A 280 15.63 17.32 14.80
CA GLY A 280 15.72 16.01 15.44
C GLY A 280 14.61 15.68 16.42
N SER A 281 13.70 16.63 16.75
CA SER A 281 12.61 16.40 17.71
C SER A 281 11.66 15.26 17.29
N TYR A 282 11.48 15.04 15.99
CA TYR A 282 10.57 14.03 15.43
C TYR A 282 11.30 13.05 14.52
N ASN A 283 12.57 12.76 14.81
CA ASN A 283 13.41 11.98 13.90
C ASN A 283 13.26 10.46 14.13
N VAL A 284 13.28 9.72 13.04
CA VAL A 284 13.28 8.25 13.06
C VAL A 284 14.46 7.64 13.82
N LYS A 285 15.60 8.31 13.87
CA LYS A 285 16.79 7.85 14.62
C LYS A 285 16.57 7.87 16.13
N GLN A 286 15.76 8.79 16.62
CA GLN A 286 15.37 8.89 18.03
C GLN A 286 14.16 8.01 18.36
N ARG A 287 13.70 7.18 17.41
CA ARG A 287 12.54 6.30 17.55
C ARG A 287 11.25 7.06 17.84
N PHE A 288 11.13 8.30 17.35
CA PHE A 288 9.81 8.96 17.39
C PHE A 288 8.80 8.04 16.66
N PRO A 289 7.64 7.73 17.27
CA PRO A 289 6.72 6.77 16.69
C PRO A 289 6.06 7.32 15.43
N CYS A 290 5.61 6.45 14.55
CA CYS A 290 4.53 6.81 13.64
C CYS A 290 3.30 7.17 14.45
N PHE A 291 2.35 7.92 13.89
CA PHE A 291 1.09 8.17 14.58
C PHE A 291 -0.11 8.05 13.65
N LEU A 292 -1.26 7.79 14.27
CA LEU A 292 -2.58 7.76 13.66
C LEU A 292 -3.54 8.48 14.61
N GLN A 293 -4.12 9.58 14.17
CA GLN A 293 -5.27 10.21 14.81
C GLN A 293 -6.53 9.66 14.15
N THR A 294 -7.41 9.03 14.93
CA THR A 294 -8.72 8.59 14.43
C THR A 294 -9.66 9.78 14.24
N GLU A 295 -10.80 9.54 13.60
CA GLU A 295 -11.82 10.56 13.36
C GLU A 295 -12.30 11.19 14.68
N GLY A 296 -12.53 12.49 14.66
CA GLY A 296 -12.97 13.26 15.82
C GLY A 296 -13.61 14.59 15.39
N GLU A 297 -13.79 15.49 16.35
CA GLU A 297 -14.45 16.78 16.09
C GLU A 297 -13.75 17.64 15.02
N GLU A 298 -12.42 17.58 14.94
CA GLU A 298 -11.65 18.40 14.01
C GLU A 298 -11.40 17.76 12.67
N SER A 299 -11.53 16.46 12.57
CA SER A 299 -11.26 15.72 11.35
C SER A 299 -12.25 14.58 11.18
N LYS A 300 -12.97 14.62 10.07
CA LYS A 300 -13.91 13.55 9.69
C LYS A 300 -13.20 12.30 9.14
N GLN A 301 -11.91 12.39 8.91
CA GLN A 301 -11.06 11.31 8.41
C GLN A 301 -9.79 11.22 9.24
N GLN A 302 -9.11 10.12 9.15
CA GLN A 302 -7.87 9.89 9.89
C GLN A 302 -6.76 10.83 9.43
N ILE A 303 -5.90 11.23 10.38
CA ILE A 303 -4.63 11.91 10.10
C ILE A 303 -3.52 10.95 10.51
N TYR A 304 -2.54 10.77 9.65
CA TYR A 304 -1.39 9.92 9.98
C TYR A 304 -0.07 10.62 9.73
N GLY A 305 0.94 10.23 10.49
CA GLY A 305 2.27 10.78 10.32
C GLY A 305 3.38 9.78 10.56
N LEU A 306 4.50 10.06 9.93
CA LEU A 306 5.73 9.29 10.04
C LEU A 306 6.87 10.22 10.49
N PRO A 307 7.79 9.70 11.33
CA PRO A 307 8.93 10.49 11.77
C PRO A 307 9.80 10.98 10.59
N SER A 308 10.52 12.08 10.81
CA SER A 308 11.41 12.66 9.81
C SER A 308 12.44 11.63 9.31
N ASN A 309 12.44 11.37 8.02
CA ASN A 309 13.32 10.40 7.35
C ASN A 309 13.67 10.83 5.92
N GLU A 310 12.68 11.03 5.02
CA GLU A 310 12.88 11.34 3.60
C GLU A 310 13.62 12.65 3.40
N TYR A 311 13.14 13.67 4.10
CA TYR A 311 13.71 15.01 4.13
C TYR A 311 14.20 15.29 5.55
N PRO A 312 15.52 15.43 5.78
CA PRO A 312 16.03 15.72 7.11
C PRO A 312 15.39 16.96 7.76
N GLY A 313 14.84 16.80 8.96
CA GLY A 313 14.14 17.86 9.67
C GLY A 313 12.72 18.15 9.18
N LEU A 314 12.16 17.29 8.31
CA LEU A 314 10.77 17.39 7.87
C LEU A 314 9.99 16.11 8.25
N MET A 315 8.97 16.26 9.07
CA MET A 315 8.04 15.17 9.41
C MET A 315 6.95 15.04 8.36
N LYS A 316 6.66 13.81 7.94
CA LYS A 316 5.59 13.51 6.99
C LYS A 316 4.26 13.39 7.71
N ILE A 317 3.27 14.20 7.33
CA ILE A 317 1.91 14.13 7.89
C ILE A 317 0.89 14.34 6.78
N CYS A 318 -0.11 13.46 6.71
CA CYS A 318 -1.09 13.42 5.65
C CYS A 318 -2.50 13.26 6.21
N TYR A 319 -3.45 13.82 5.48
CA TYR A 319 -4.87 13.58 5.66
C TYR A 319 -5.28 12.34 4.84
N HIS A 320 -6.12 11.48 5.41
CA HIS A 320 -6.42 10.19 4.84
C HIS A 320 -7.66 10.20 3.93
N ALA A 321 -7.87 11.29 3.23
CA ALA A 321 -8.88 11.47 2.19
C ALA A 321 -8.38 12.43 1.12
N GLY A 322 -9.02 12.41 -0.03
CA GLY A 322 -8.70 13.30 -1.14
C GLY A 322 -9.82 13.35 -2.16
N ALA A 323 -9.71 14.24 -3.12
CA ALA A 323 -10.64 14.35 -4.22
C ALA A 323 -10.39 13.29 -5.29
N GLU A 324 -11.46 12.82 -5.93
CA GLU A 324 -11.36 11.94 -7.09
C GLU A 324 -10.50 12.58 -8.18
N THR A 325 -9.69 11.77 -8.82
CA THR A 325 -8.76 12.23 -9.86
C THR A 325 -8.57 11.21 -10.97
N ASP A 326 -8.33 11.71 -12.17
CA ASP A 326 -7.75 10.91 -13.24
C ASP A 326 -6.26 10.65 -12.94
N PRO A 327 -5.80 9.39 -12.95
CA PRO A 327 -4.40 9.07 -12.62
C PRO A 327 -3.37 9.75 -13.54
N ASP A 328 -3.74 10.09 -14.79
CA ASP A 328 -2.86 10.84 -15.70
C ASP A 328 -2.82 12.34 -15.36
N GLN A 329 -3.80 12.84 -14.60
CA GLN A 329 -3.93 14.24 -14.18
C GLN A 329 -3.54 14.48 -12.71
N ARG A 330 -2.94 13.50 -12.04
CA ARG A 330 -2.66 13.55 -10.60
C ARG A 330 -1.81 14.76 -10.16
N ASP A 331 -0.96 15.29 -11.02
CA ASP A 331 -0.08 16.43 -10.71
C ASP A 331 -0.81 17.77 -10.84
N ARG A 332 -2.03 17.76 -11.38
CA ARG A 332 -2.87 18.95 -11.43
C ARG A 332 -3.29 19.33 -10.02
N GLN A 333 -2.93 20.53 -9.60
CA GLN A 333 -3.32 21.04 -8.29
C GLN A 333 -4.81 21.39 -8.32
N THR A 334 -5.58 20.76 -7.40
CA THR A 334 -7.02 20.93 -7.37
C THR A 334 -7.52 21.52 -6.06
N ASP A 335 -7.25 20.86 -4.93
CA ASP A 335 -7.78 21.25 -3.62
C ASP A 335 -6.66 21.25 -2.58
N ARG A 336 -6.74 22.14 -1.59
CA ARG A 336 -5.82 22.27 -0.46
C ARG A 336 -6.56 22.27 0.88
N SER A 337 -7.85 21.97 0.92
CA SER A 337 -8.65 21.96 2.14
C SER A 337 -8.13 20.96 3.19
N ASP A 338 -7.52 19.86 2.73
CA ASP A 338 -6.83 18.89 3.59
C ASP A 338 -5.61 19.51 4.29
N ILE A 339 -4.88 20.40 3.62
CA ILE A 339 -3.74 21.12 4.20
C ILE A 339 -4.19 22.05 5.31
N ASP A 340 -5.31 22.74 5.13
CA ASP A 340 -5.89 23.62 6.18
C ASP A 340 -6.32 22.83 7.42
N ILE A 341 -6.85 21.62 7.23
CA ILE A 341 -7.16 20.70 8.34
C ILE A 341 -5.87 20.30 9.05
N LEU A 342 -4.83 19.92 8.30
CA LEU A 342 -3.54 19.53 8.86
C LEU A 342 -2.86 20.68 9.60
N GLN A 343 -2.93 21.92 9.10
CA GLN A 343 -2.38 23.10 9.77
C GLN A 343 -3.00 23.30 11.16
N ARG A 344 -4.32 23.20 11.28
CA ARG A 344 -5.03 23.29 12.57
C ARG A 344 -4.61 22.17 13.51
N TYR A 345 -4.60 20.93 13.02
CA TYR A 345 -4.16 19.77 13.78
C TYR A 345 -2.73 19.93 14.31
N ILE A 346 -1.78 20.31 13.45
CA ILE A 346 -0.37 20.51 13.81
C ILE A 346 -0.20 21.62 14.84
N THR A 347 -0.88 22.74 14.66
CA THR A 347 -0.84 23.86 15.60
C THR A 347 -1.23 23.41 17.01
N ARG A 348 -2.22 22.55 17.13
CA ARG A 348 -2.73 22.06 18.41
C ARG A 348 -1.91 20.89 18.96
N CYS A 349 -1.69 19.86 18.14
CA CYS A 349 -1.20 18.56 18.63
C CYS A 349 0.32 18.39 18.48
N LEU A 350 0.96 19.12 17.56
CA LEU A 350 2.38 18.97 17.24
C LEU A 350 3.13 20.33 17.29
N PRO A 351 3.16 20.98 18.47
CA PRO A 351 3.65 22.37 18.60
C PRO A 351 5.12 22.56 18.21
N GLY A 352 5.89 21.48 18.14
CA GLY A 352 7.28 21.47 17.67
C GLY A 352 7.46 21.55 16.15
N LEU A 353 6.35 21.55 15.36
CA LEU A 353 6.40 21.73 13.92
C LEU A 353 5.99 23.14 13.51
N VAL A 354 6.49 23.60 12.38
CA VAL A 354 6.00 24.80 11.70
C VAL A 354 4.68 24.43 11.01
N PRO A 355 3.56 25.13 11.26
CA PRO A 355 2.25 24.76 10.75
C PRO A 355 2.02 25.21 9.29
N GLU A 356 3.04 25.11 8.48
CA GLU A 356 3.06 25.34 7.03
C GLU A 356 3.88 24.21 6.40
N PRO A 357 3.36 23.48 5.39
CA PRO A 357 4.13 22.42 4.77
C PRO A 357 5.30 22.99 3.97
N ALA A 358 6.50 22.50 4.24
CA ALA A 358 7.70 22.86 3.51
C ALA A 358 7.78 22.20 2.13
N VAL A 359 7.18 21.01 1.99
CA VAL A 359 7.09 20.24 0.74
C VAL A 359 5.72 19.59 0.66
N VAL A 360 5.11 19.60 -0.53
CA VAL A 360 3.86 18.89 -0.83
C VAL A 360 4.10 18.06 -2.07
N GLU A 361 3.91 16.74 -1.94
CA GLU A 361 3.97 15.78 -3.04
C GLU A 361 2.58 15.21 -3.31
N SER A 362 2.37 14.65 -4.50
CA SER A 362 1.11 14.00 -4.87
C SER A 362 1.24 12.47 -4.81
N CYS A 363 0.30 11.83 -4.15
CA CYS A 363 0.10 10.38 -4.18
C CYS A 363 -1.34 10.07 -4.63
N MET A 364 -1.62 8.81 -4.89
CA MET A 364 -2.98 8.35 -5.22
C MET A 364 -3.33 7.12 -4.41
N TYR A 365 -4.59 7.01 -4.01
CA TYR A 365 -5.19 5.75 -3.57
C TYR A 365 -6.14 5.25 -4.65
N THR A 366 -6.26 3.94 -4.75
CA THR A 366 -7.32 3.29 -5.50
C THR A 366 -8.22 2.62 -4.47
N VAL A 367 -9.42 3.14 -4.31
CA VAL A 367 -10.39 2.73 -3.28
C VAL A 367 -11.48 1.91 -3.94
N SER A 368 -11.84 0.77 -3.35
CA SER A 368 -13.04 0.03 -3.72
C SER A 368 -14.22 0.53 -2.89
N ILE A 369 -15.30 0.94 -3.55
CA ILE A 369 -16.53 1.42 -2.89
C ILE A 369 -17.28 0.26 -2.24
N ILE A 370 -17.00 -0.98 -2.64
CA ILE A 370 -17.62 -2.20 -2.12
C ILE A 370 -16.50 -3.14 -1.68
N ILE A 371 -16.64 -3.76 -0.51
CA ILE A 371 -15.80 -4.90 -0.12
C ILE A 371 -16.08 -6.04 -1.10
N ILE A 372 -15.25 -6.15 -2.13
CA ILE A 372 -15.39 -7.20 -3.13
C ILE A 372 -14.38 -8.28 -2.78
N ILE A 373 -14.86 -9.32 -2.13
CA ILE A 373 -14.10 -10.56 -2.00
C ILE A 373 -14.29 -11.32 -3.32
N PHE A 374 -13.35 -11.15 -4.23
CA PHE A 374 -13.26 -12.06 -5.38
C PHE A 374 -12.42 -13.27 -4.99
N ILE A 375 -13.09 -14.35 -4.72
CA ILE A 375 -12.50 -15.69 -4.79
C ILE A 375 -12.64 -16.12 -6.23
N ILE A 376 -11.58 -16.01 -7.02
CA ILE A 376 -11.52 -16.51 -8.39
C ILE A 376 -10.68 -17.78 -8.43
#